data_a2f2def07771552b3f63fd28f90a3798
#
_entry.id   a2f2def07771552b3f63fd28f90a3798
#
_cell.length_a   1.000
_cell.length_b   1.000
_cell.length_c   1.000
_cell.angle_alpha   90.00
_cell.angle_beta   90.00
_cell.angle_gamma   90.00
#
_symmetry.space_group_name_H-M   'P 1'
#
loop_
_entity.id
_entity.type
_entity.pdbx_description
1 polymer ?
#
loop_
_entity_poly.entity_id
_entity_poly.type
_entity_poly.pdbx_seq_one_letter_code
_entity_poly.pdbx_strand_id
1 'polypeptide(L)'
;MYKRQVLGWREVPTVNDNLGKLADEARPAFEQLFVSAGGATHSDAPLTGIALDRVAYRLRKRAGHELGAYFVSLSARTLGYKGMVTTLQLEPFYPDLQDERFMSELAVVHSRYSTNTFPSWPLAQPLRMLAHNGEINTVGGNRNWMRARQSQLESELLGDMAPLLPICTDGASDSASFDEVLELLTLTGRSLPHAIMMMVPEAYEKQSDISPELRSFYEYHSNQMEPWDGPAALIFTDGTVVGATLDRNGLRPGRWTETTDGLIVIGSETGVLTFEPERIKRRGRLQPGKMFLVDTSQQRIIEDEEIKRDLATLHPWQEWLDAGSVRLADLPEREHIVHPPAVSYTHLTLPTNRE
;
A
#
# COMPACT_ATOMS: atom_id res chain seq x y z
N MET A 1 -25.64 2.32 -15.95
CA MET A 1 -24.48 1.95 -16.82
C MET A 1 -23.62 3.20 -16.99
N TYR A 2 -22.48 3.27 -16.32
CA TYR A 2 -21.60 4.44 -16.41
C TYR A 2 -21.13 4.61 -17.85
N LYS A 3 -21.27 5.79 -18.43
CA LYS A 3 -20.62 6.09 -19.71
C LYS A 3 -19.14 6.24 -19.46
N ARG A 4 -18.38 5.22 -19.76
CA ARG A 4 -16.91 5.24 -19.79
C ARG A 4 -16.51 5.63 -21.18
N GLN A 5 -15.60 6.59 -21.29
CA GLN A 5 -15.10 7.05 -22.58
C GLN A 5 -13.59 7.00 -22.59
N VAL A 6 -13.04 6.34 -23.59
CA VAL A 6 -11.64 6.49 -23.95
C VAL A 6 -11.51 7.82 -24.67
N LEU A 7 -10.71 8.72 -24.11
CA LEU A 7 -10.44 10.03 -24.67
C LEU A 7 -9.29 9.98 -25.69
N GLY A 8 -8.35 9.07 -25.50
CA GLY A 8 -7.23 8.91 -26.40
C GLY A 8 -6.18 7.93 -25.89
N TRP A 9 -5.23 7.63 -26.77
CA TRP A 9 -4.02 6.87 -26.49
C TRP A 9 -2.82 7.70 -26.92
N ARG A 10 -1.74 7.52 -26.20
CA ARG A 10 -0.45 8.13 -26.47
C ARG A 10 0.64 7.09 -26.28
N GLU A 11 1.49 6.90 -27.26
CA GLU A 11 2.74 6.20 -27.07
C GLU A 11 3.65 7.06 -26.18
N VAL A 12 4.23 6.46 -25.12
CA VAL A 12 5.19 7.15 -24.27
C VAL A 12 6.55 7.13 -24.96
N PRO A 13 7.16 8.29 -25.25
CA PRO A 13 8.47 8.32 -25.87
C PRO A 13 9.52 7.72 -24.93
N THR A 14 10.36 6.85 -25.48
CA THR A 14 11.48 6.22 -24.77
C THR A 14 12.74 6.25 -25.61
N VAL A 15 13.90 6.42 -24.93
CA VAL A 15 15.23 6.35 -25.55
C VAL A 15 16.00 5.21 -24.89
N ASN A 16 16.33 4.19 -25.68
CA ASN A 16 16.90 2.93 -25.16
C ASN A 16 18.42 2.78 -25.36
N ASP A 17 19.10 3.79 -25.86
CA ASP A 17 20.52 3.74 -26.21
C ASP A 17 21.45 3.32 -25.08
N ASN A 18 21.02 3.55 -23.83
CA ASN A 18 21.80 3.27 -22.62
C ASN A 18 21.25 2.09 -21.79
N LEU A 19 20.30 1.32 -22.31
CA LEU A 19 19.77 0.17 -21.58
C LEU A 19 20.76 -0.99 -21.54
N GLY A 20 20.76 -1.71 -20.41
CA GLY A 20 21.44 -2.99 -20.32
C GLY A 20 20.73 -4.04 -21.19
N LYS A 21 21.48 -5.00 -21.76
CA LYS A 21 20.98 -6.02 -22.67
C LYS A 21 19.70 -6.72 -22.18
N LEU A 22 19.68 -7.19 -20.92
CA LEU A 22 18.50 -7.87 -20.35
C LEU A 22 17.29 -6.94 -20.20
N ALA A 23 17.52 -5.68 -19.88
CA ALA A 23 16.44 -4.70 -19.77
C ALA A 23 15.83 -4.38 -21.13
N ASP A 24 16.66 -4.25 -22.17
CA ASP A 24 16.20 -3.98 -23.52
C ASP A 24 15.47 -5.18 -24.15
N GLU A 25 16.00 -6.40 -23.99
CA GLU A 25 15.37 -7.63 -24.48
C GLU A 25 13.98 -7.87 -23.85
N ALA A 26 13.78 -7.46 -22.58
CA ALA A 26 12.51 -7.61 -21.85
C ALA A 26 11.64 -6.34 -21.86
N ARG A 27 12.03 -5.31 -22.61
CA ARG A 27 11.38 -4.01 -22.62
C ARG A 27 9.96 -4.10 -23.19
N PRO A 28 8.94 -3.67 -22.45
CA PRO A 28 7.58 -3.60 -22.97
C PRO A 28 7.36 -2.37 -23.84
N ALA A 29 6.27 -2.33 -24.58
CA ALA A 29 5.74 -1.08 -25.14
C ALA A 29 5.10 -0.26 -24.01
N PHE A 30 5.25 1.05 -24.08
CA PHE A 30 4.71 1.98 -23.10
C PHE A 30 3.66 2.87 -23.74
N GLU A 31 2.46 2.81 -23.20
CA GLU A 31 1.34 3.62 -23.66
C GLU A 31 0.62 4.29 -22.51
N GLN A 32 0.05 5.45 -22.75
CA GLN A 32 -0.85 6.14 -21.86
C GLN A 32 -2.25 6.11 -22.40
N LEU A 33 -3.18 5.65 -21.56
CA LEU A 33 -4.60 5.63 -21.86
C LEU A 33 -5.29 6.76 -21.09
N PHE A 34 -5.94 7.66 -21.79
CA PHE A 34 -6.76 8.73 -21.21
C PHE A 34 -8.22 8.31 -21.19
N VAL A 35 -8.80 8.28 -20.01
CA VAL A 35 -10.20 7.85 -19.80
C VAL A 35 -10.98 8.88 -18.99
N SER A 36 -12.27 8.97 -19.24
CA SER A 36 -13.21 9.65 -18.38
C SER A 36 -14.33 8.69 -17.96
N ALA A 37 -14.93 8.96 -16.81
CA ALA A 37 -16.13 8.27 -16.36
C ALA A 37 -17.18 9.30 -15.99
N GLY A 38 -18.31 9.29 -16.70
CA GLY A 38 -19.50 10.06 -16.33
C GLY A 38 -20.27 9.41 -15.18
N GLY A 39 -21.12 10.19 -14.51
CA GLY A 39 -22.06 9.68 -13.52
C GLY A 39 -23.08 8.69 -14.10
N ALA A 40 -23.93 8.14 -13.25
CA ALA A 40 -24.90 7.12 -13.62
C ALA A 40 -25.99 7.62 -14.60
N THR A 41 -26.24 8.92 -14.60
CA THR A 41 -27.22 9.59 -15.47
C THR A 41 -26.55 10.63 -16.37
N HIS A 42 -27.25 11.07 -17.42
CA HIS A 42 -26.75 12.10 -18.33
C HIS A 42 -26.55 13.49 -17.68
N SER A 43 -27.13 13.71 -16.50
CA SER A 43 -27.06 14.95 -15.73
C SER A 43 -25.98 14.94 -14.65
N ASP A 44 -25.30 13.80 -14.41
CA ASP A 44 -24.31 13.69 -13.33
C ASP A 44 -22.97 14.26 -13.79
N ALA A 45 -22.31 14.97 -12.87
CA ALA A 45 -20.94 15.46 -13.08
C ALA A 45 -19.96 14.29 -13.33
N PRO A 46 -18.87 14.51 -14.08
CA PRO A 46 -17.82 13.51 -14.23
C PRO A 46 -17.26 13.10 -12.87
N LEU A 47 -16.92 11.81 -12.71
CA LEU A 47 -16.22 11.32 -11.55
C LEU A 47 -14.81 11.89 -11.54
N THR A 48 -14.34 12.27 -10.36
CA THR A 48 -12.99 12.80 -10.11
C THR A 48 -12.37 12.16 -8.88
N GLY A 49 -11.07 12.35 -8.68
CA GLY A 49 -10.34 11.90 -7.49
C GLY A 49 -10.56 10.41 -7.22
N ILE A 50 -10.76 10.06 -5.95
CA ILE A 50 -10.90 8.66 -5.50
C ILE A 50 -12.10 7.94 -6.13
N ALA A 51 -13.17 8.66 -6.48
CA ALA A 51 -14.32 8.05 -7.15
C ALA A 51 -13.97 7.56 -8.56
N LEU A 52 -13.14 8.33 -9.28
CA LEU A 52 -12.61 7.90 -10.58
C LEU A 52 -11.57 6.79 -10.40
N ASP A 53 -10.73 6.86 -9.36
CA ASP A 53 -9.73 5.82 -9.07
C ASP A 53 -10.37 4.45 -8.78
N ARG A 54 -11.54 4.40 -8.14
CA ARG A 54 -12.32 3.15 -7.97
C ARG A 54 -12.72 2.53 -9.31
N VAL A 55 -13.11 3.34 -10.26
CA VAL A 55 -13.43 2.87 -11.62
C VAL A 55 -12.18 2.42 -12.36
N ALA A 56 -11.09 3.18 -12.23
CA ALA A 56 -9.79 2.87 -12.81
C ALA A 56 -9.22 1.55 -12.23
N TYR A 57 -9.34 1.34 -10.93
CA TYR A 57 -8.94 0.09 -10.26
C TYR A 57 -9.68 -1.12 -10.85
N ARG A 58 -11.01 -1.04 -11.00
CA ARG A 58 -11.80 -2.13 -11.61
C ARG A 58 -11.39 -2.40 -13.05
N LEU A 59 -11.15 -1.36 -13.84
CA LEU A 59 -10.67 -1.51 -15.22
C LEU A 59 -9.31 -2.20 -15.26
N ARG A 60 -8.38 -1.74 -14.44
CA ARG A 60 -7.01 -2.24 -14.37
C ARG A 60 -6.94 -3.68 -13.93
N LYS A 61 -7.65 -4.05 -12.84
CA LYS A 61 -7.70 -5.44 -12.37
C LYS A 61 -8.26 -6.37 -13.44
N ARG A 62 -9.36 -6.02 -14.07
CA ARG A 62 -9.94 -6.83 -15.15
C ARG A 62 -9.01 -6.95 -16.35
N ALA A 63 -8.44 -5.86 -16.82
CA ALA A 63 -7.51 -5.90 -17.96
C ALA A 63 -6.24 -6.70 -17.62
N GLY A 64 -5.75 -6.62 -16.39
CA GLY A 64 -4.65 -7.45 -15.92
C GLY A 64 -4.98 -8.95 -15.94
N HIS A 65 -6.16 -9.33 -15.43
CA HIS A 65 -6.58 -10.73 -15.37
C HIS A 65 -6.98 -11.29 -16.75
N GLU A 66 -7.72 -10.53 -17.56
CA GLU A 66 -8.26 -10.99 -18.82
C GLU A 66 -7.26 -10.91 -19.97
N LEU A 67 -6.37 -9.92 -19.96
CA LEU A 67 -5.48 -9.59 -21.08
C LEU A 67 -3.99 -9.67 -20.73
N GLY A 68 -3.62 -9.87 -19.46
CA GLY A 68 -2.24 -9.79 -19.01
C GLY A 68 -1.63 -8.38 -19.09
N ALA A 69 -2.44 -7.34 -19.22
CA ALA A 69 -1.97 -5.96 -19.29
C ALA A 69 -1.47 -5.47 -17.93
N TYR A 70 -0.27 -4.91 -17.88
CA TYR A 70 0.27 -4.32 -16.67
C TYR A 70 0.14 -2.79 -16.72
N PHE A 71 -0.49 -2.22 -15.70
CA PHE A 71 -0.59 -0.78 -15.52
C PHE A 71 0.39 -0.32 -14.44
N VAL A 72 1.34 0.51 -14.81
CA VAL A 72 2.23 1.18 -13.85
C VAL A 72 1.41 2.04 -12.90
N SER A 73 0.53 2.85 -13.46
CA SER A 73 -0.50 3.62 -12.76
C SER A 73 -1.72 3.76 -13.66
N LEU A 74 -2.90 3.82 -13.08
CA LEU A 74 -4.13 4.28 -13.71
C LEU A 74 -4.92 4.97 -12.61
N SER A 75 -4.72 6.27 -12.47
CA SER A 75 -5.23 7.08 -11.36
C SER A 75 -5.54 8.48 -11.84
N ALA A 76 -6.49 9.14 -11.17
CA ALA A 76 -6.80 10.55 -11.36
C ALA A 76 -5.83 11.47 -10.59
N ARG A 77 -4.94 10.92 -9.75
CA ARG A 77 -4.14 11.67 -8.78
C ARG A 77 -2.64 11.42 -8.88
N THR A 78 -2.23 10.27 -9.39
CA THR A 78 -0.83 9.86 -9.45
C THR A 78 -0.44 9.36 -10.83
N LEU A 79 0.82 9.55 -11.19
CA LEU A 79 1.42 9.07 -12.42
C LEU A 79 2.77 8.42 -12.09
N GLY A 80 3.04 7.24 -12.67
CA GLY A 80 4.28 6.50 -12.44
C GLY A 80 5.13 6.37 -13.70
N TYR A 81 6.43 6.68 -13.56
CA TYR A 81 7.48 6.34 -14.52
C TYR A 81 8.47 5.42 -13.83
N LYS A 82 8.67 4.23 -14.32
CA LYS A 82 9.58 3.23 -13.72
C LYS A 82 10.07 2.22 -14.74
N GLY A 83 11.12 1.49 -14.39
CA GLY A 83 11.62 0.46 -15.30
C GLY A 83 12.86 -0.27 -14.78
N MET A 84 13.38 -1.15 -15.61
CA MET A 84 14.67 -1.83 -15.40
C MET A 84 15.82 -0.89 -15.79
N VAL A 85 15.88 0.25 -15.13
CA VAL A 85 16.86 1.32 -15.36
C VAL A 85 17.55 1.69 -14.06
N THR A 86 18.77 2.18 -14.16
CA THR A 86 19.44 2.80 -13.01
C THR A 86 18.94 4.23 -12.81
N THR A 87 19.24 4.82 -11.66
CA THR A 87 18.86 6.20 -11.34
C THR A 87 19.29 7.20 -12.42
N LEU A 88 20.49 7.03 -12.97
CA LEU A 88 21.03 7.91 -14.02
C LEU A 88 20.42 7.66 -15.42
N GLN A 89 19.75 6.53 -15.60
CA GLN A 89 19.12 6.17 -16.86
C GLN A 89 17.65 6.56 -16.93
N LEU A 90 16.98 6.79 -15.81
CA LEU A 90 15.53 7.00 -15.77
C LEU A 90 15.10 8.23 -16.57
N GLU A 91 15.71 9.36 -16.30
CA GLU A 91 15.39 10.63 -16.96
C GLU A 91 15.73 10.60 -18.47
N PRO A 92 16.94 10.18 -18.93
CA PRO A 92 17.21 10.02 -20.34
C PRO A 92 16.32 8.99 -21.04
N PHE A 93 15.90 7.94 -20.35
CA PHE A 93 15.03 6.91 -20.91
C PHE A 93 13.61 7.42 -21.18
N TYR A 94 13.08 8.31 -20.33
CA TYR A 94 11.77 8.92 -20.48
C TYR A 94 11.89 10.43 -20.77
N PRO A 95 11.95 10.87 -22.04
CA PRO A 95 12.04 12.30 -22.39
C PRO A 95 10.94 13.16 -21.77
N ASP A 96 9.78 12.59 -21.43
CA ASP A 96 8.71 13.28 -20.71
C ASP A 96 9.18 13.89 -19.39
N LEU A 97 10.14 13.26 -18.70
CA LEU A 97 10.67 13.75 -17.42
C LEU A 97 11.58 14.99 -17.57
N GLN A 98 12.00 15.30 -18.82
CA GLN A 98 12.79 16.48 -19.15
C GLN A 98 11.93 17.66 -19.64
N ASP A 99 10.63 17.45 -19.82
CA ASP A 99 9.72 18.51 -20.27
C ASP A 99 9.46 19.50 -19.11
N GLU A 100 9.76 20.77 -19.29
CA GLU A 100 9.59 21.82 -18.27
C GLU A 100 8.14 21.96 -17.80
N ARG A 101 7.16 21.47 -18.57
CA ARG A 101 5.74 21.42 -18.18
C ARG A 101 5.42 20.27 -17.22
N PHE A 102 6.33 19.31 -17.09
CA PHE A 102 6.16 18.18 -16.17
C PHE A 102 6.49 18.64 -14.74
N MET A 103 5.48 19.15 -14.06
CA MET A 103 5.61 19.64 -12.68
C MET A 103 4.80 18.77 -11.72
N SER A 104 5.31 18.58 -10.50
CA SER A 104 4.63 17.85 -9.44
C SER A 104 4.90 18.49 -8.09
N GLU A 105 3.89 18.49 -7.21
CA GLU A 105 4.02 18.94 -5.81
C GLU A 105 4.72 17.91 -4.93
N LEU A 106 4.68 16.63 -5.33
CA LEU A 106 5.34 15.54 -4.62
C LEU A 106 5.94 14.53 -5.60
N ALA A 107 7.01 13.88 -5.16
CA ALA A 107 7.61 12.76 -5.88
C ALA A 107 8.04 11.67 -4.90
N VAL A 108 7.65 10.43 -5.20
CA VAL A 108 8.17 9.24 -4.53
C VAL A 108 9.11 8.53 -5.49
N VAL A 109 10.35 8.34 -5.07
CA VAL A 109 11.40 7.73 -5.89
C VAL A 109 12.02 6.53 -5.20
N HIS A 110 12.41 5.52 -5.99
CA HIS A 110 13.09 4.34 -5.49
C HIS A 110 14.06 3.79 -6.53
N SER A 111 15.25 3.36 -6.11
CA SER A 111 16.32 2.96 -7.03
C SER A 111 16.61 1.45 -7.05
N ARG A 112 15.85 0.63 -6.33
CA ARG A 112 16.12 -0.80 -6.20
C ARG A 112 14.85 -1.64 -6.36
N TYR A 113 15.08 -2.94 -6.60
CA TYR A 113 14.06 -3.98 -6.56
C TYR A 113 13.99 -4.62 -5.17
N SER A 114 12.90 -5.33 -4.89
CA SER A 114 12.85 -6.28 -3.78
C SER A 114 13.89 -7.39 -3.99
N THR A 115 14.59 -7.78 -2.94
CA THR A 115 15.68 -8.78 -3.02
C THR A 115 15.19 -10.20 -3.29
N ASN A 116 13.93 -10.49 -2.99
CA ASN A 116 13.33 -11.84 -3.10
C ASN A 116 12.70 -12.15 -4.45
N THR A 117 12.86 -11.27 -5.44
CA THR A 117 12.28 -11.46 -6.76
C THR A 117 13.30 -11.24 -7.86
N PHE A 118 13.13 -11.95 -8.98
CA PHE A 118 13.91 -11.64 -10.18
C PHE A 118 13.47 -10.29 -10.72
N PRO A 119 14.39 -9.37 -11.04
CA PRO A 119 14.05 -8.06 -11.58
C PRO A 119 13.22 -8.15 -12.85
N SER A 120 12.15 -7.38 -12.91
CA SER A 120 11.30 -7.26 -14.09
C SER A 120 10.69 -5.85 -14.15
N TRP A 121 10.28 -5.41 -15.32
CA TRP A 121 9.68 -4.09 -15.52
C TRP A 121 8.50 -3.80 -14.59
N PRO A 122 7.54 -4.72 -14.38
CA PRO A 122 6.43 -4.52 -13.45
C PRO A 122 6.85 -4.39 -11.98
N LEU A 123 7.92 -5.09 -11.58
CA LEU A 123 8.37 -5.14 -10.18
C LEU A 123 9.32 -4.01 -9.78
N ALA A 124 9.70 -3.13 -10.73
CA ALA A 124 10.40 -1.90 -10.39
C ALA A 124 9.56 -1.06 -9.42
N GLN A 125 10.23 -0.41 -8.47
CA GLN A 125 9.60 0.53 -7.57
C GLN A 125 9.82 1.98 -8.06
N PRO A 126 8.99 2.95 -7.63
CA PRO A 126 7.86 2.80 -6.71
C PRO A 126 6.69 2.02 -7.32
N LEU A 127 5.84 1.50 -6.45
CA LEU A 127 4.57 0.91 -6.82
C LEU A 127 3.49 1.99 -6.93
N ARG A 128 2.20 1.63 -6.92
CA ARG A 128 1.13 2.62 -7.15
C ARG A 128 0.94 3.59 -6.00
N MET A 129 1.05 3.07 -4.78
CA MET A 129 0.87 3.84 -3.55
C MET A 129 2.09 3.75 -2.62
N LEU A 130 3.06 2.87 -2.92
CA LEU A 130 4.11 2.48 -2.00
C LEU A 130 5.50 2.50 -2.65
N ALA A 131 6.48 2.95 -1.89
CA ALA A 131 7.89 2.59 -2.05
C ALA A 131 8.38 1.93 -0.76
N HIS A 132 8.99 0.75 -0.87
CA HIS A 132 9.39 -0.07 0.25
C HIS A 132 10.88 -0.40 0.18
N ASN A 133 11.57 -0.10 1.25
CA ASN A 133 12.95 -0.54 1.47
C ASN A 133 13.00 -1.52 2.64
N GLY A 134 13.16 -2.80 2.35
CA GLY A 134 13.18 -3.87 3.33
C GLY A 134 12.60 -5.18 2.79
N GLU A 135 12.10 -5.99 3.69
CA GLU A 135 11.48 -7.28 3.38
C GLU A 135 10.29 -7.53 4.33
N ILE A 136 9.14 -7.88 3.78
CA ILE A 136 8.00 -8.34 4.58
C ILE A 136 8.13 -9.84 4.79
N ASN A 137 8.66 -10.23 5.93
CA ASN A 137 8.93 -11.65 6.25
C ASN A 137 7.65 -12.49 6.36
N THR A 138 6.53 -11.88 6.71
CA THR A 138 5.24 -12.55 6.88
C THR A 138 4.43 -12.68 5.59
N VAL A 139 4.95 -12.22 4.45
CA VAL A 139 4.22 -12.08 3.18
C VAL A 139 3.50 -13.38 2.74
N GLY A 140 4.11 -14.55 2.95
CA GLY A 140 3.48 -15.84 2.63
C GLY A 140 2.18 -16.06 3.41
N GLY A 141 2.21 -15.80 4.72
CA GLY A 141 1.03 -15.85 5.59
C GLY A 141 -0.01 -14.79 5.21
N ASN A 142 0.42 -13.55 4.99
CA ASN A 142 -0.47 -12.45 4.62
C ASN A 142 -1.22 -12.73 3.31
N ARG A 143 -0.54 -13.25 2.28
CA ARG A 143 -1.17 -13.67 1.01
C ARG A 143 -2.20 -14.79 1.21
N ASN A 144 -1.85 -15.80 2.03
CA ASN A 144 -2.77 -16.90 2.34
C ASN A 144 -4.01 -16.41 3.07
N TRP A 145 -3.87 -15.51 4.02
CA TRP A 145 -5.01 -14.89 4.70
C TRP A 145 -5.84 -14.01 3.76
N MET A 146 -5.21 -13.24 2.89
CA MET A 146 -5.94 -12.48 1.87
C MET A 146 -6.72 -13.40 0.94
N ARG A 147 -6.15 -14.54 0.53
CA ARG A 147 -6.85 -15.55 -0.28
C ARG A 147 -8.00 -16.20 0.49
N ALA A 148 -7.81 -16.53 1.76
CA ALA A 148 -8.86 -17.14 2.59
C ALA A 148 -10.08 -16.21 2.76
N ARG A 149 -9.88 -14.91 2.92
CA ARG A 149 -10.98 -13.94 3.09
C ARG A 149 -11.63 -13.48 1.79
N GLN A 150 -11.11 -13.83 0.62
CA GLN A 150 -11.63 -13.35 -0.67
C GLN A 150 -13.13 -13.65 -0.88
N SER A 151 -13.60 -14.78 -0.39
CA SER A 151 -15.02 -15.15 -0.48
C SER A 151 -15.95 -14.29 0.38
N GLN A 152 -15.41 -13.54 1.31
CA GLN A 152 -16.14 -12.66 2.24
C GLN A 152 -15.93 -11.19 1.93
N LEU A 153 -15.11 -10.86 0.92
CA LEU A 153 -14.87 -9.46 0.56
C LEU A 153 -16.08 -8.86 -0.13
N GLU A 154 -16.65 -7.85 0.51
CA GLU A 154 -17.74 -7.06 -0.03
C GLU A 154 -17.42 -5.57 0.07
N SER A 155 -17.87 -4.79 -0.89
CA SER A 155 -17.71 -3.34 -0.88
C SER A 155 -18.78 -2.67 -1.73
N GLU A 156 -19.60 -1.82 -1.12
CA GLU A 156 -20.53 -0.98 -1.86
C GLU A 156 -19.81 0.00 -2.81
N LEU A 157 -18.63 0.46 -2.41
CA LEU A 157 -17.84 1.42 -3.18
C LEU A 157 -17.18 0.82 -4.43
N LEU A 158 -16.83 -0.47 -4.39
CA LEU A 158 -16.25 -1.19 -5.51
C LEU A 158 -17.29 -2.05 -6.26
N GLY A 159 -18.43 -2.35 -5.63
CA GLY A 159 -19.47 -3.23 -6.18
C GLY A 159 -19.00 -4.67 -6.29
N ASP A 160 -19.36 -5.36 -7.38
CA ASP A 160 -18.97 -6.77 -7.59
C ASP A 160 -17.46 -6.97 -7.48
N MET A 161 -17.05 -7.78 -6.49
CA MET A 161 -15.65 -8.08 -6.19
C MET A 161 -15.09 -9.23 -7.03
N ALA A 162 -15.92 -10.10 -7.57
CA ALA A 162 -15.45 -11.31 -8.27
C ALA A 162 -14.45 -11.03 -9.42
N PRO A 163 -14.67 -10.01 -10.29
CA PRO A 163 -13.70 -9.68 -11.34
C PRO A 163 -12.39 -9.07 -10.85
N LEU A 164 -12.30 -8.72 -9.55
CA LEU A 164 -11.14 -8.08 -8.95
C LEU A 164 -10.20 -9.10 -8.27
N LEU A 165 -10.66 -10.34 -8.13
CA LEU A 165 -9.91 -11.42 -7.48
C LEU A 165 -8.98 -12.15 -8.46
N PRO A 166 -7.80 -12.59 -8.03
CA PRO A 166 -7.24 -12.42 -6.67
C PRO A 166 -6.79 -10.98 -6.41
N ILE A 167 -6.82 -10.56 -5.13
CA ILE A 167 -6.31 -9.24 -4.74
C ILE A 167 -4.79 -9.19 -4.90
N CYS A 168 -4.08 -10.14 -4.28
CA CYS A 168 -2.64 -10.26 -4.44
C CYS A 168 -2.32 -11.05 -5.70
N THR A 169 -1.52 -10.48 -6.58
CA THR A 169 -1.05 -11.12 -7.82
C THR A 169 -0.07 -12.25 -7.49
N ASP A 170 -0.27 -13.42 -8.07
CA ASP A 170 0.62 -14.56 -7.91
C ASP A 170 2.02 -14.23 -8.47
N GLY A 171 3.07 -14.58 -7.71
CA GLY A 171 4.45 -14.30 -8.10
C GLY A 171 4.89 -12.83 -7.93
N ALA A 172 4.03 -11.95 -7.42
CA ALA A 172 4.41 -10.57 -7.11
C ALA A 172 5.47 -10.53 -6.00
N SER A 173 6.19 -9.39 -5.88
CA SER A 173 7.08 -9.16 -4.73
C SER A 173 6.26 -8.96 -3.45
N ASP A 174 6.94 -9.03 -2.30
CA ASP A 174 6.35 -8.67 -1.01
C ASP A 174 5.78 -7.25 -1.03
N SER A 175 6.56 -6.29 -1.52
CA SER A 175 6.17 -4.89 -1.69
C SER A 175 4.95 -4.74 -2.59
N ALA A 176 4.90 -5.46 -3.71
CA ALA A 176 3.76 -5.40 -4.62
C ALA A 176 2.49 -5.96 -4.00
N SER A 177 2.59 -7.06 -3.24
CA SER A 177 1.43 -7.60 -2.50
C SER A 177 0.94 -6.65 -1.42
N PHE A 178 1.86 -5.98 -0.71
CA PHE A 178 1.51 -4.93 0.25
C PHE A 178 0.78 -3.76 -0.43
N ASP A 179 1.31 -3.26 -1.55
CA ASP A 179 0.72 -2.18 -2.34
C ASP A 179 -0.70 -2.50 -2.81
N GLU A 180 -0.93 -3.74 -3.29
CA GLU A 180 -2.25 -4.19 -3.75
C GLU A 180 -3.29 -4.22 -2.62
N VAL A 181 -2.89 -4.63 -1.41
CA VAL A 181 -3.77 -4.63 -0.24
C VAL A 181 -3.99 -3.21 0.28
N LEU A 182 -2.94 -2.39 0.33
CA LEU A 182 -3.04 -0.98 0.71
C LEU A 182 -4.02 -0.22 -0.19
N GLU A 183 -3.91 -0.44 -1.50
CA GLU A 183 -4.80 0.15 -2.49
C GLU A 183 -6.27 -0.30 -2.27
N LEU A 184 -6.49 -1.60 -2.06
CA LEU A 184 -7.83 -2.12 -1.76
C LEU A 184 -8.44 -1.44 -0.53
N LEU A 185 -7.71 -1.39 0.58
CA LEU A 185 -8.17 -0.80 1.83
C LEU A 185 -8.52 0.69 1.66
N THR A 186 -7.69 1.42 0.90
CA THR A 186 -7.92 2.85 0.63
C THR A 186 -9.14 3.06 -0.27
N LEU A 187 -9.27 2.28 -1.33
CA LEU A 187 -10.39 2.41 -2.27
C LEU A 187 -11.72 1.95 -1.66
N THR A 188 -11.69 1.13 -0.61
CA THR A 188 -12.87 0.71 0.16
C THR A 188 -13.24 1.67 1.29
N GLY A 189 -12.61 2.86 1.35
CA GLY A 189 -13.07 3.98 2.17
C GLY A 189 -12.21 4.30 3.38
N ARG A 190 -11.14 3.56 3.64
CA ARG A 190 -10.17 3.92 4.68
C ARG A 190 -9.25 5.03 4.20
N SER A 191 -8.88 5.94 5.09
CA SER A 191 -7.78 6.87 4.79
C SER A 191 -6.46 6.10 4.68
N LEU A 192 -5.51 6.65 3.95
CA LEU A 192 -4.20 6.01 3.77
C LEU A 192 -3.48 5.76 5.11
N PRO A 193 -3.43 6.72 6.08
CA PRO A 193 -2.90 6.46 7.41
C PRO A 193 -3.63 5.34 8.17
N HIS A 194 -4.96 5.27 8.04
CA HIS A 194 -5.76 4.21 8.65
C HIS A 194 -5.34 2.82 8.11
N ALA A 195 -5.27 2.68 6.78
CA ALA A 195 -4.88 1.43 6.14
C ALA A 195 -3.45 1.00 6.54
N ILE A 196 -2.52 1.93 6.60
CA ILE A 196 -1.15 1.67 7.07
C ILE A 196 -1.13 1.21 8.53
N MET A 197 -1.87 1.88 9.44
CA MET A 197 -1.92 1.46 10.85
C MET A 197 -2.58 0.09 11.05
N MET A 198 -3.49 -0.33 10.16
CA MET A 198 -4.02 -1.70 10.15
C MET A 198 -2.97 -2.72 9.72
N MET A 199 -2.21 -2.41 8.66
CA MET A 199 -1.24 -3.35 8.07
C MET A 199 0.05 -3.43 8.86
N VAL A 200 0.50 -2.31 9.44
CA VAL A 200 1.75 -2.19 10.22
C VAL A 200 1.44 -1.55 11.57
N PRO A 201 0.73 -2.27 12.47
CA PRO A 201 0.44 -1.76 13.80
C PRO A 201 1.73 -1.62 14.62
N GLU A 202 1.77 -0.62 15.51
CA GLU A 202 2.82 -0.57 16.52
C GLU A 202 2.71 -1.72 17.51
N ALA A 203 3.76 -1.95 18.30
CA ALA A 203 3.77 -3.00 19.33
C ALA A 203 2.95 -2.56 20.55
N TYR A 204 1.63 -2.50 20.42
CA TYR A 204 0.70 -1.94 21.40
C TYR A 204 0.36 -2.87 22.56
N GLU A 205 0.55 -4.18 22.40
CA GLU A 205 0.03 -5.20 23.33
C GLU A 205 0.57 -5.04 24.76
N LYS A 206 1.84 -4.64 24.88
CA LYS A 206 2.54 -4.49 26.17
C LYS A 206 2.76 -3.03 26.58
N GLN A 207 2.23 -2.07 25.83
CA GLN A 207 2.33 -0.66 26.20
C GLN A 207 1.34 -0.34 27.32
N SER A 208 1.84 0.20 28.42
CA SER A 208 1.01 0.60 29.58
C SER A 208 0.42 2.00 29.44
N ASP A 209 1.02 2.84 28.61
CA ASP A 209 0.73 4.26 28.41
C ASP A 209 -0.11 4.57 27.17
N ILE A 210 -0.48 3.54 26.40
CA ILE A 210 -1.38 3.69 25.24
C ILE A 210 -2.81 4.03 25.73
N SER A 211 -3.48 4.96 25.05
CA SER A 211 -4.86 5.30 25.38
C SER A 211 -5.82 4.11 25.14
N PRO A 212 -6.91 3.99 25.94
CA PRO A 212 -7.90 2.92 25.73
C PRO A 212 -8.49 2.92 24.32
N GLU A 213 -8.78 4.09 23.75
CA GLU A 213 -9.36 4.24 22.43
C GLU A 213 -8.39 3.74 21.33
N LEU A 214 -7.10 4.08 21.44
CA LEU A 214 -6.09 3.63 20.50
C LEU A 214 -5.84 2.12 20.63
N ARG A 215 -5.87 1.59 21.84
CA ARG A 215 -5.81 0.14 22.07
C ARG A 215 -6.98 -0.57 21.41
N SER A 216 -8.20 -0.07 21.60
CA SER A 216 -9.41 -0.64 20.97
C SER A 216 -9.37 -0.57 19.46
N PHE A 217 -8.79 0.50 18.88
CA PHE A 217 -8.54 0.60 17.46
C PHE A 217 -7.67 -0.57 16.96
N TYR A 218 -6.52 -0.82 17.60
CA TYR A 218 -5.63 -1.91 17.20
C TYR A 218 -6.25 -3.29 17.45
N GLU A 219 -6.90 -3.51 18.58
CA GLU A 219 -7.56 -4.78 18.89
C GLU A 219 -8.68 -5.09 17.90
N TYR A 220 -9.49 -4.10 17.52
CA TYR A 220 -10.53 -4.26 16.52
C TYR A 220 -9.94 -4.65 15.16
N HIS A 221 -8.90 -3.94 14.71
CA HIS A 221 -8.31 -4.18 13.41
C HIS A 221 -7.48 -5.47 13.34
N SER A 222 -6.93 -5.94 14.46
CA SER A 222 -6.21 -7.22 14.53
C SER A 222 -7.11 -8.42 14.22
N ASN A 223 -8.43 -8.29 14.41
CA ASN A 223 -9.41 -9.30 14.01
C ASN A 223 -9.74 -9.28 12.51
N GLN A 224 -9.32 -8.24 11.80
CA GLN A 224 -9.62 -8.05 10.37
C GLN A 224 -8.39 -8.21 9.49
N MET A 225 -7.21 -7.89 10.00
CA MET A 225 -5.96 -7.86 9.24
C MET A 225 -4.79 -8.36 10.08
N GLU A 226 -4.07 -9.33 9.56
CA GLU A 226 -2.81 -9.80 10.14
C GLU A 226 -1.72 -8.73 9.90
N PRO A 227 -0.83 -8.49 10.88
CA PRO A 227 0.29 -7.60 10.68
C PRO A 227 1.17 -8.04 9.50
N TRP A 228 1.55 -7.07 8.68
CA TRP A 228 2.59 -7.22 7.66
C TRP A 228 3.91 -6.85 8.31
N ASP A 229 4.74 -7.83 8.61
CA ASP A 229 5.89 -7.68 9.48
C ASP A 229 7.19 -8.09 8.80
N GLY A 230 8.26 -7.41 9.17
CA GLY A 230 9.61 -7.56 8.68
C GLY A 230 10.35 -6.23 8.69
N PRO A 231 11.68 -6.21 8.45
CA PRO A 231 12.44 -4.97 8.36
C PRO A 231 11.89 -4.08 7.25
N ALA A 232 11.24 -2.96 7.59
CA ALA A 232 10.58 -2.12 6.60
C ALA A 232 10.76 -0.63 6.85
N ALA A 233 11.08 0.11 5.79
CA ALA A 233 10.86 1.54 5.68
C ALA A 233 9.90 1.77 4.53
N LEU A 234 8.71 2.25 4.84
CA LEU A 234 7.61 2.44 3.93
C LEU A 234 7.41 3.92 3.65
N ILE A 235 7.41 4.30 2.38
CA ILE A 235 6.95 5.61 1.93
C ILE A 235 5.68 5.37 1.13
N PHE A 236 4.62 6.10 1.41
CA PHE A 236 3.32 5.89 0.79
C PHE A 236 2.65 7.20 0.44
N THR A 237 1.84 7.18 -0.62
CA THR A 237 1.09 8.35 -1.07
C THR A 237 -0.19 7.93 -1.79
N ASP A 238 -1.20 8.78 -1.73
CA ASP A 238 -2.39 8.70 -2.57
C ASP A 238 -2.51 9.89 -3.55
N GLY A 239 -1.43 10.68 -3.67
CA GLY A 239 -1.38 11.87 -4.50
C GLY A 239 -1.80 13.17 -3.78
N THR A 240 -2.35 13.07 -2.56
CA THR A 240 -2.72 14.22 -1.72
C THR A 240 -1.90 14.25 -0.43
N VAL A 241 -1.75 13.09 0.18
CA VAL A 241 -0.87 12.93 1.34
C VAL A 241 0.34 12.10 0.98
N VAL A 242 1.46 12.37 1.61
CA VAL A 242 2.65 11.53 1.57
C VAL A 242 3.08 11.22 2.99
N GLY A 243 3.30 9.96 3.28
CA GLY A 243 3.67 9.51 4.61
C GLY A 243 4.85 8.56 4.60
N ALA A 244 5.42 8.39 5.77
CA ALA A 244 6.49 7.44 6.02
C ALA A 244 6.30 6.78 7.38
N THR A 245 6.57 5.48 7.42
CA THR A 245 6.63 4.71 8.67
C THR A 245 7.70 3.64 8.59
N LEU A 246 8.14 3.19 9.75
CA LEU A 246 9.03 2.04 9.89
C LEU A 246 8.24 0.82 10.37
N ASP A 247 8.84 -0.35 10.25
CA ASP A 247 8.39 -1.54 10.97
C ASP A 247 8.31 -1.28 12.48
N ARG A 248 7.51 -2.06 13.19
CA ARG A 248 7.29 -1.89 14.64
C ARG A 248 8.55 -1.93 15.50
N ASN A 249 9.64 -2.52 15.01
CA ASN A 249 10.93 -2.61 15.70
C ASN A 249 11.93 -1.54 15.24
N GLY A 250 11.65 -0.83 14.15
CA GLY A 250 12.53 0.20 13.59
C GLY A 250 13.86 -0.34 13.08
N LEU A 251 13.84 -1.50 12.44
CA LEU A 251 15.05 -2.17 11.93
C LEU A 251 15.65 -1.44 10.73
N ARG A 252 14.85 -0.67 9.99
CA ARG A 252 15.32 0.18 8.90
C ARG A 252 15.45 1.63 9.34
N PRO A 253 16.45 2.37 8.83
CA PRO A 253 16.58 3.80 9.11
C PRO A 253 15.62 4.63 8.26
N GLY A 254 15.22 5.77 8.80
CA GLY A 254 14.50 6.82 8.09
C GLY A 254 14.87 8.18 8.62
N ARG A 255 15.04 9.15 7.74
CA ARG A 255 15.40 10.54 8.03
C ARG A 255 14.49 11.48 7.28
N TRP A 256 14.24 12.62 7.85
CA TRP A 256 13.52 13.69 7.16
C TRP A 256 14.17 15.05 7.41
N THR A 257 13.99 15.94 6.47
CA THR A 257 14.44 17.33 6.53
C THR A 257 13.30 18.22 6.05
N GLU A 258 13.00 19.26 6.79
CA GLU A 258 12.12 20.36 6.40
C GLU A 258 12.96 21.61 6.17
N THR A 259 12.75 22.28 5.06
CA THR A 259 13.44 23.54 4.72
C THR A 259 12.61 24.76 5.09
N THR A 260 13.23 25.92 5.14
CA THR A 260 12.58 27.20 5.46
C THR A 260 11.60 27.67 4.38
N ASP A 261 11.76 27.17 3.16
CA ASP A 261 10.88 27.43 2.00
C ASP A 261 9.80 26.35 1.81
N GLY A 262 9.67 25.43 2.78
CA GLY A 262 8.55 24.48 2.83
C GLY A 262 8.79 23.16 2.10
N LEU A 263 9.99 22.90 1.57
CA LEU A 263 10.31 21.58 0.99
C LEU A 263 10.52 20.56 2.10
N ILE A 264 9.92 19.38 1.96
CA ILE A 264 10.09 18.26 2.86
C ILE A 264 10.74 17.10 2.09
N VAL A 265 11.82 16.58 2.63
CA VAL A 265 12.56 15.44 2.05
C VAL A 265 12.61 14.32 3.07
N ILE A 266 12.17 13.12 2.65
CA ILE A 266 12.19 11.91 3.46
C ILE A 266 13.04 10.88 2.72
N GLY A 267 13.94 10.20 3.41
CA GLY A 267 14.78 9.16 2.83
C GLY A 267 15.36 8.23 3.89
N SER A 268 16.02 7.17 3.46
CA SER A 268 16.74 6.25 4.38
C SER A 268 17.88 6.95 5.10
N GLU A 269 18.47 7.95 4.48
CA GLU A 269 19.64 8.67 5.00
C GLU A 269 19.50 10.19 4.78
N THR A 270 20.33 10.94 5.50
CA THR A 270 20.49 12.38 5.30
C THR A 270 21.43 12.62 4.12
N GLY A 271 21.15 13.61 3.28
CA GLY A 271 22.05 14.01 2.19
C GLY A 271 21.66 13.48 0.81
N VAL A 272 20.47 12.85 0.68
CA VAL A 272 19.89 12.54 -0.65
C VAL A 272 19.69 13.80 -1.50
N LEU A 273 19.43 14.93 -0.84
CA LEU A 273 19.55 16.26 -1.39
C LEU A 273 20.43 17.10 -0.45
N THR A 274 21.27 17.93 -1.05
CA THR A 274 22.15 18.84 -0.30
C THR A 274 21.46 20.19 -0.13
N PHE A 275 21.46 20.70 1.10
CA PHE A 275 20.90 22.01 1.45
C PHE A 275 21.93 22.81 2.21
N GLU A 276 21.99 24.11 1.94
CA GLU A 276 22.73 25.06 2.78
C GLU A 276 22.16 25.04 4.19
N PRO A 277 22.99 25.12 5.25
CA PRO A 277 22.56 25.04 6.64
C PRO A 277 21.43 26.01 6.99
N GLU A 278 21.46 27.23 6.46
CA GLU A 278 20.49 28.28 6.69
C GLU A 278 19.11 27.99 6.08
N ARG A 279 19.08 27.13 5.08
CA ARG A 279 17.84 26.68 4.44
C ARG A 279 17.14 25.59 5.23
N ILE A 280 17.79 24.99 6.21
CA ILE A 280 17.23 23.89 7.00
C ILE A 280 16.48 24.46 8.19
N LYS A 281 15.16 24.23 8.22
CA LYS A 281 14.29 24.59 9.32
C LYS A 281 14.38 23.59 10.47
N ARG A 282 14.22 22.29 10.15
CA ARG A 282 14.36 21.18 11.11
C ARG A 282 14.69 19.86 10.43
N ARG A 283 15.23 18.93 11.19
CA ARG A 283 15.54 17.55 10.79
C ARG A 283 15.10 16.58 11.85
N GLY A 284 14.78 15.36 11.43
CA GLY A 284 14.42 14.32 12.36
C GLY A 284 14.66 12.91 11.84
N ARG A 285 14.37 11.98 12.72
CA ARG A 285 14.38 10.54 12.44
C ARG A 285 12.95 10.03 12.44
N LEU A 286 12.65 9.10 11.55
CA LEU A 286 11.47 8.26 11.71
C LEU A 286 11.68 7.37 12.93
N GLN A 287 10.64 7.17 13.71
CA GLN A 287 10.66 6.35 14.92
C GLN A 287 9.76 5.13 14.72
N PRO A 288 10.12 3.96 15.29
CA PRO A 288 9.24 2.79 15.27
C PRO A 288 7.88 3.13 15.88
N GLY A 289 6.81 2.60 15.31
CA GLY A 289 5.46 2.85 15.79
C GLY A 289 4.95 4.29 15.61
N LYS A 290 5.71 5.16 14.94
CA LYS A 290 5.28 6.52 14.60
C LYS A 290 5.19 6.74 13.11
N MET A 291 4.18 7.48 12.73
CA MET A 291 3.96 7.89 11.34
C MET A 291 4.40 9.34 11.13
N PHE A 292 5.13 9.59 10.06
CA PHE A 292 5.38 10.94 9.57
C PHE A 292 4.45 11.18 8.38
N LEU A 293 3.61 12.19 8.43
CA LEU A 293 2.61 12.46 7.39
C LEU A 293 2.66 13.93 6.97
N VAL A 294 2.60 14.16 5.67
CA VAL A 294 2.48 15.48 5.05
C VAL A 294 1.19 15.52 4.25
N ASP A 295 0.34 16.49 4.52
CA ASP A 295 -0.83 16.78 3.73
C ASP A 295 -0.55 17.99 2.83
N THR A 296 -0.48 17.76 1.51
CA THR A 296 -0.17 18.83 0.54
C THR A 296 -1.33 19.81 0.40
N SER A 297 -2.57 19.34 0.60
CA SER A 297 -3.75 20.22 0.53
C SER A 297 -3.83 21.18 1.72
N GLN A 298 -3.39 20.75 2.90
CA GLN A 298 -3.29 21.56 4.11
C GLN A 298 -1.93 22.27 4.24
N GLN A 299 -0.96 21.92 3.41
CA GLN A 299 0.41 22.44 3.40
C GLN A 299 1.10 22.33 4.78
N ARG A 300 0.92 21.20 5.45
CA ARG A 300 1.49 20.95 6.77
C ARG A 300 1.90 19.51 7.01
N ILE A 301 2.80 19.35 7.98
CA ILE A 301 3.09 18.06 8.61
C ILE A 301 1.99 17.79 9.64
N ILE A 302 1.44 16.57 9.62
CA ILE A 302 0.49 16.08 10.61
C ILE A 302 1.29 15.21 11.59
N GLU A 303 1.24 15.54 12.85
CA GLU A 303 1.98 14.84 13.90
C GLU A 303 1.33 13.48 14.22
N ASP A 304 2.14 12.50 14.60
CA ASP A 304 1.70 11.12 14.90
C ASP A 304 0.57 11.05 15.93
N GLU A 305 0.68 11.87 16.98
CA GLU A 305 -0.32 11.94 18.04
C GLU A 305 -1.68 12.46 17.54
N GLU A 306 -1.68 13.36 16.55
CA GLU A 306 -2.91 13.82 15.89
C GLU A 306 -3.55 12.70 15.08
N ILE A 307 -2.75 12.02 14.24
CA ILE A 307 -3.21 10.90 13.41
C ILE A 307 -3.84 9.81 14.27
N LYS A 308 -3.13 9.39 15.32
CA LYS A 308 -3.56 8.32 16.22
C LYS A 308 -4.82 8.69 16.98
N ARG A 309 -4.90 9.91 17.52
CA ARG A 309 -6.09 10.39 18.21
C ARG A 309 -7.31 10.40 17.29
N ASP A 310 -7.16 10.94 16.07
CA ASP A 310 -8.25 11.09 15.14
C ASP A 310 -8.78 9.73 14.66
N LEU A 311 -7.89 8.76 14.42
CA LEU A 311 -8.27 7.40 14.05
C LEU A 311 -8.83 6.59 15.22
N ALA A 312 -8.28 6.76 16.43
CA ALA A 312 -8.76 6.10 17.64
C ALA A 312 -10.19 6.52 18.01
N THR A 313 -10.57 7.76 17.68
CA THR A 313 -11.90 8.32 17.97
C THR A 313 -12.85 8.33 16.78
N LEU A 314 -12.42 7.84 15.61
CA LEU A 314 -13.20 7.86 14.37
C LEU A 314 -14.50 7.04 14.49
N HIS A 315 -14.46 5.95 15.20
CA HIS A 315 -15.59 5.04 15.43
C HIS A 315 -15.58 4.51 16.87
N PRO A 316 -16.69 3.98 17.37
CA PRO A 316 -16.77 3.39 18.71
C PRO A 316 -16.16 1.96 18.73
N TRP A 317 -14.85 1.87 18.52
CA TRP A 317 -14.14 0.59 18.37
C TRP A 317 -14.36 -0.37 19.54
N GLN A 318 -14.38 0.14 20.77
CA GLN A 318 -14.62 -0.67 21.95
C GLN A 318 -16.02 -1.27 21.97
N GLU A 319 -17.04 -0.48 21.61
CA GLU A 319 -18.42 -0.98 21.54
C GLU A 319 -18.57 -2.10 20.50
N TRP A 320 -17.87 -1.96 19.35
CA TRP A 320 -17.88 -3.00 18.33
C TRP A 320 -17.13 -4.26 18.75
N LEU A 321 -16.02 -4.12 19.50
CA LEU A 321 -15.32 -5.25 20.10
C LEU A 321 -16.21 -5.97 21.12
N ASP A 322 -16.83 -5.24 22.02
CA ASP A 322 -17.68 -5.81 23.08
C ASP A 322 -18.90 -6.53 22.50
N ALA A 323 -19.48 -5.99 21.41
CA ALA A 323 -20.62 -6.60 20.73
C ALA A 323 -20.26 -7.86 19.91
N GLY A 324 -19.03 -7.91 19.36
CA GLY A 324 -18.59 -8.98 18.46
C GLY A 324 -17.68 -10.03 19.07
N SER A 325 -17.15 -9.80 20.28
CA SER A 325 -16.17 -10.69 20.90
C SER A 325 -16.82 -11.72 21.83
N VAL A 326 -16.43 -12.98 21.67
CA VAL A 326 -16.80 -14.06 22.60
C VAL A 326 -15.52 -14.62 23.20
N ARG A 327 -15.39 -14.56 24.52
CA ARG A 327 -14.24 -15.11 25.20
C ARG A 327 -14.40 -16.62 25.38
N LEU A 328 -13.31 -17.36 25.22
CA LEU A 328 -13.33 -18.80 25.42
C LEU A 328 -13.88 -19.22 26.80
N ALA A 329 -13.58 -18.42 27.85
CA ALA A 329 -14.06 -18.63 29.19
C ALA A 329 -15.59 -18.43 29.36
N ASP A 330 -16.23 -17.69 28.45
CA ASP A 330 -17.66 -17.40 28.46
C ASP A 330 -18.47 -18.44 27.68
N LEU A 331 -17.80 -19.37 26.99
CA LEU A 331 -18.48 -20.46 26.30
C LEU A 331 -19.12 -21.42 27.28
N PRO A 332 -20.35 -21.91 27.02
CA PRO A 332 -21.01 -22.89 27.90
C PRO A 332 -20.15 -24.15 27.94
N GLU A 333 -20.00 -24.68 29.18
CA GLU A 333 -19.36 -25.99 29.35
C GLU A 333 -20.15 -27.05 28.56
N ARG A 334 -19.46 -27.79 27.73
CA ARG A 334 -20.03 -28.96 27.05
C ARG A 334 -19.68 -30.22 27.86
N GLU A 335 -20.60 -31.17 27.87
CA GLU A 335 -20.29 -32.51 28.38
C GLU A 335 -19.04 -33.04 27.64
N HIS A 336 -18.14 -33.59 28.45
CA HIS A 336 -16.92 -34.19 27.93
C HIS A 336 -17.28 -35.41 27.09
N ILE A 337 -17.17 -35.30 25.79
CA ILE A 337 -17.39 -36.43 24.87
C ILE A 337 -16.18 -37.35 25.00
N VAL A 338 -16.36 -38.47 25.70
CA VAL A 338 -15.33 -39.52 25.78
C VAL A 338 -15.32 -40.24 24.43
N HIS A 339 -14.34 -39.97 23.60
CA HIS A 339 -14.14 -40.70 22.37
C HIS A 339 -13.65 -42.12 22.68
N PRO A 340 -14.16 -43.13 21.98
CA PRO A 340 -13.61 -44.49 22.05
C PRO A 340 -12.09 -44.45 21.74
N PRO A 341 -11.29 -45.37 22.35
CA PRO A 341 -9.83 -45.35 22.16
C PRO A 341 -9.37 -45.32 20.69
N ALA A 342 -10.11 -45.97 19.79
CA ALA A 342 -9.81 -45.98 18.36
C ALA A 342 -9.91 -44.60 17.68
N VAL A 343 -10.77 -43.71 18.17
CA VAL A 343 -10.93 -42.36 17.64
C VAL A 343 -9.84 -41.40 18.23
N SER A 344 -9.42 -41.66 19.44
CA SER A 344 -8.33 -40.90 20.06
C SER A 344 -6.99 -41.02 19.29
N TYR A 345 -6.74 -42.21 18.75
CA TYR A 345 -5.53 -42.45 17.93
C TYR A 345 -5.55 -41.72 16.57
N THR A 346 -6.70 -41.60 15.95
CA THR A 346 -6.81 -40.90 14.66
C THR A 346 -6.63 -39.39 14.76
N HIS A 347 -6.86 -38.79 15.94
CA HIS A 347 -6.65 -37.37 16.16
C HIS A 347 -5.25 -37.01 16.67
N LEU A 348 -4.48 -38.00 17.16
CA LEU A 348 -3.13 -37.80 17.69
C LEU A 348 -2.00 -38.14 16.69
N THR A 349 -2.32 -38.80 15.60
CA THR A 349 -1.37 -39.01 14.51
C THR A 349 -1.51 -37.89 13.48
N LEU A 350 -0.76 -36.81 13.67
CA LEU A 350 -0.40 -35.95 12.56
C LEU A 350 0.32 -36.83 11.52
N PRO A 351 -0.06 -36.79 10.24
CA PRO A 351 0.74 -37.45 9.22
C PRO A 351 2.14 -36.79 9.24
N THR A 352 3.09 -37.52 9.79
CA THR A 352 4.50 -37.21 9.60
C THR A 352 4.79 -37.54 8.14
N ASN A 353 4.68 -36.56 7.25
CA ASN A 353 5.36 -36.65 5.97
C ASN A 353 6.85 -36.69 6.26
N ARG A 354 7.37 -37.90 6.37
CA ARG A 354 8.79 -38.16 6.09
C ARG A 354 8.88 -38.22 4.56
N GLU A 355 9.30 -37.13 3.97
CA GLU A 355 10.19 -37.09 2.78
C GLU A 355 10.54 -35.64 2.52
#